data_c0777391acce798c9f24de074e5b67e6
#
_entry.id   c0777391acce798c9f24de074e5b67e6
#
_cell.length_a   1.000
_cell.length_b   1.000
_cell.length_c   1.000
_cell.angle_alpha   90.00
_cell.angle_beta   90.00
_cell.angle_gamma   90.00
#
_symmetry.space_group_name_H-M   'P 1'
#
loop_
_entity.id
_entity.type
_entity.pdbx_description
1 polymer ?
#
loop_
_entity_poly.entity_id
_entity_poly.type
_entity_poly.pdbx_seq_one_letter_code
_entity_poly.pdbx_strand_id
1 'polypeptide(L)'
;LKKGYMNGAHAIIKGKSKKEILFSSYVCHPSMANNELSGPILLNAVLKYLKDNFKHTHYTYRFILMPETIGSIAYLSKYHKYLKKNVFAAFNLSCVGDGKNYSMIESRSANTIADKALKCQIIKKKKYNIYSFLNRGSDERQYCSPGIDLPMSTFCRSKFGEFREYHTSLDNLKLVNEKNLKDSLNIIKNIIQSFDLGIYPTTKVKC
;
A
#
# COMPACT_ATOMS: atom_id res chain seq x y z
N LEU A 1 -12.48 -31.97 -13.41
CA LEU A 1 -11.80 -30.90 -12.66
C LEU A 1 -12.22 -30.96 -11.19
N LYS A 2 -11.28 -30.94 -10.27
CA LYS A 2 -11.57 -30.81 -8.84
C LYS A 2 -11.94 -29.36 -8.53
N LYS A 3 -12.92 -29.17 -7.62
CA LYS A 3 -13.29 -27.83 -7.15
C LYS A 3 -12.13 -27.23 -6.38
N GLY A 4 -11.62 -26.08 -6.83
CA GLY A 4 -10.57 -25.30 -6.16
C GLY A 4 -11.15 -24.15 -5.33
N TYR A 5 -10.30 -23.52 -4.51
CA TYR A 5 -10.65 -22.33 -3.76
C TYR A 5 -9.43 -21.40 -3.67
N MET A 6 -9.70 -20.13 -3.42
CA MET A 6 -8.70 -19.10 -3.20
C MET A 6 -8.98 -18.45 -1.84
N ASN A 7 -7.96 -18.42 -0.98
CA ASN A 7 -8.04 -17.76 0.32
C ASN A 7 -7.60 -16.30 0.22
N GLY A 8 -8.29 -15.46 0.93
CA GLY A 8 -7.93 -14.08 1.14
C GLY A 8 -8.48 -13.57 2.47
N ALA A 9 -7.96 -12.47 2.95
CA ALA A 9 -8.42 -11.84 4.17
C ALA A 9 -8.63 -10.35 3.97
N HIS A 10 -9.63 -9.78 4.65
CA HIS A 10 -9.73 -8.36 4.81
C HIS A 10 -10.11 -7.99 6.24
N ALA A 11 -9.67 -6.81 6.68
CA ALA A 11 -10.05 -6.22 7.96
C ALA A 11 -10.50 -4.78 7.74
N ILE A 12 -11.44 -4.30 8.58
CA ILE A 12 -11.95 -2.94 8.51
C ILE A 12 -11.94 -2.35 9.92
N ILE A 13 -11.27 -1.20 10.08
CA ILE A 13 -11.39 -0.33 11.25
C ILE A 13 -12.32 0.80 10.84
N LYS A 14 -13.53 0.80 11.41
CA LYS A 14 -14.53 1.83 11.11
C LYS A 14 -14.13 3.16 11.73
N GLY A 15 -14.08 4.21 10.92
CA GLY A 15 -13.90 5.59 11.34
C GLY A 15 -15.23 6.34 11.40
N LYS A 16 -15.15 7.64 11.70
CA LYS A 16 -16.30 8.55 11.69
C LYS A 16 -16.85 8.80 10.28
N SER A 17 -15.96 8.82 9.29
CA SER A 17 -16.29 8.99 7.88
C SER A 17 -16.46 7.65 7.17
N LYS A 18 -17.37 7.60 6.19
CA LYS A 18 -17.50 6.48 5.25
C LYS A 18 -16.38 6.47 4.19
N LYS A 19 -15.60 7.56 4.08
CA LYS A 19 -14.43 7.59 3.19
C LYS A 19 -13.36 6.67 3.76
N GLU A 20 -12.74 5.90 2.85
CA GLU A 20 -11.80 4.84 3.23
C GLU A 20 -10.37 5.12 2.79
N ILE A 21 -9.43 4.81 3.66
CA ILE A 21 -8.03 4.62 3.32
C ILE A 21 -7.80 3.11 3.17
N LEU A 22 -7.37 2.69 2.00
CA LEU A 22 -7.19 1.28 1.69
C LEU A 22 -5.70 0.92 1.66
N PHE A 23 -5.32 -0.13 2.38
CA PHE A 23 -4.01 -0.76 2.30
C PHE A 23 -4.17 -2.17 1.74
N SER A 24 -3.38 -2.50 0.72
CA SER A 24 -3.37 -3.83 0.10
C SER A 24 -1.97 -4.40 0.09
N SER A 25 -1.86 -5.69 0.25
CA SER A 25 -0.65 -6.47 -0.01
C SER A 25 -1.05 -7.87 -0.47
N TYR A 26 -0.16 -8.56 -1.17
CA TYR A 26 -0.44 -9.91 -1.66
C TYR A 26 0.17 -11.00 -0.80
N VAL A 27 -0.39 -12.21 -0.91
CA VAL A 27 0.08 -13.44 -0.25
C VAL A 27 0.01 -14.58 -1.26
N CYS A 28 1.10 -14.85 -1.97
CA CYS A 28 1.10 -15.87 -3.04
C CYS A 28 2.48 -16.36 -3.51
N HIS A 29 3.59 -15.76 -3.07
CA HIS A 29 4.94 -16.14 -3.49
C HIS A 29 5.64 -16.91 -2.39
N PRO A 30 5.58 -18.26 -2.36
CA PRO A 30 6.18 -19.04 -1.30
C PRO A 30 7.69 -18.80 -1.23
N SER A 31 8.22 -18.78 0.00
CA SER A 31 9.66 -18.67 0.30
C SER A 31 10.34 -17.36 -0.07
N MET A 32 9.60 -16.28 -0.39
CA MET A 32 10.14 -14.94 -0.63
C MET A 32 10.00 -14.08 0.62
N ALA A 33 11.08 -13.42 1.04
CA ALA A 33 11.07 -12.59 2.25
C ALA A 33 10.67 -11.15 1.96
N ASN A 34 11.36 -10.47 1.05
CA ASN A 34 11.07 -9.08 0.72
C ASN A 34 9.87 -8.96 -0.22
N ASN A 35 9.84 -9.81 -1.24
CA ASN A 35 8.76 -9.79 -2.24
C ASN A 35 7.41 -10.28 -1.69
N GLU A 36 7.40 -11.13 -0.66
CA GLU A 36 6.18 -11.71 -0.11
C GLU A 36 5.91 -11.27 1.33
N LEU A 37 6.75 -11.69 2.28
CA LEU A 37 6.44 -11.53 3.70
C LEU A 37 6.46 -10.07 4.17
N SER A 38 7.31 -9.22 3.59
CA SER A 38 7.51 -7.85 4.07
C SER A 38 6.23 -7.01 4.01
N GLY A 39 5.47 -7.11 2.92
CA GLY A 39 4.20 -6.39 2.73
C GLY A 39 3.14 -6.78 3.76
N PRO A 40 2.75 -8.05 3.89
CA PRO A 40 1.82 -8.52 4.91
C PRO A 40 2.24 -8.20 6.34
N ILE A 41 3.53 -8.31 6.68
CA ILE A 41 4.05 -7.93 8.00
C ILE A 41 3.84 -6.43 8.25
N LEU A 42 4.20 -5.58 7.29
CA LEU A 42 3.99 -4.14 7.39
C LEU A 42 2.51 -3.82 7.53
N LEU A 43 1.65 -4.44 6.72
CA LEU A 43 0.21 -4.24 6.76
C LEU A 43 -0.38 -4.61 8.12
N ASN A 44 0.05 -5.74 8.71
CA ASN A 44 -0.37 -6.13 10.05
C ASN A 44 0.13 -5.16 11.14
N ALA A 45 1.37 -4.67 11.01
CA ALA A 45 1.92 -3.66 11.92
C ALA A 45 1.15 -2.33 11.84
N VAL A 46 0.69 -1.92 10.67
CA VAL A 46 -0.17 -0.74 10.47
C VAL A 46 -1.54 -0.95 11.12
N LEU A 47 -2.15 -2.13 10.92
CA LEU A 47 -3.42 -2.49 11.56
C LEU A 47 -3.30 -2.43 13.09
N LYS A 48 -2.23 -3.01 13.65
CA LYS A 48 -1.95 -2.97 15.08
C LYS A 48 -1.74 -1.53 15.57
N TYR A 49 -0.93 -0.75 14.86
CA TYR A 49 -0.69 0.66 15.20
C TYR A 49 -1.99 1.47 15.30
N LEU A 50 -2.90 1.30 14.37
CA LEU A 50 -4.19 1.98 14.41
C LEU A 50 -5.02 1.55 15.62
N LYS A 51 -5.08 0.25 15.91
CA LYS A 51 -5.83 -0.26 17.08
C LYS A 51 -5.27 0.24 18.41
N ASP A 52 -3.94 0.31 18.52
CA ASP A 52 -3.28 0.66 19.78
C ASP A 52 -3.27 2.18 20.05
N ASN A 53 -3.28 3.02 19.00
CA ASN A 53 -3.03 4.45 19.14
C ASN A 53 -4.25 5.35 18.85
N PHE A 54 -5.33 4.81 18.25
CA PHE A 54 -6.50 5.58 17.91
C PHE A 54 -7.76 4.96 18.52
N LYS A 55 -8.36 5.64 19.50
CA LYS A 55 -9.68 5.24 20.00
C LYS A 55 -10.75 5.37 18.91
N HIS A 56 -10.66 6.43 18.09
CA HIS A 56 -11.52 6.68 16.94
C HIS A 56 -10.69 7.33 15.83
N THR A 57 -10.80 6.81 14.63
CA THR A 57 -10.21 7.41 13.42
C THR A 57 -11.24 8.29 12.71
N HIS A 58 -10.78 9.28 11.95
CA HIS A 58 -11.67 10.05 11.07
C HIS A 58 -12.07 9.18 9.87
N TYR A 59 -11.09 8.66 9.12
CA TYR A 59 -11.33 7.77 8.00
C TYR A 59 -11.57 6.34 8.45
N THR A 60 -12.34 5.59 7.65
CA THR A 60 -12.40 4.12 7.75
C THR A 60 -11.15 3.54 7.10
N TYR A 61 -10.50 2.58 7.76
CA TYR A 61 -9.31 1.90 7.22
C TYR A 61 -9.66 0.48 6.79
N ARG A 62 -9.34 0.17 5.53
CA ARG A 62 -9.53 -1.16 4.95
C ARG A 62 -8.18 -1.79 4.65
N PHE A 63 -8.01 -3.03 5.08
CA PHE A 63 -6.82 -3.86 4.86
C PHE A 63 -7.21 -5.07 4.02
N ILE A 64 -6.43 -5.35 2.98
CA ILE A 64 -6.68 -6.45 2.04
C ILE A 64 -5.42 -7.28 1.91
N LEU A 65 -5.55 -8.60 2.10
CA LEU A 65 -4.54 -9.62 1.83
C LEU A 65 -5.15 -10.65 0.87
N MET A 66 -4.65 -10.71 -0.35
CA MET A 66 -5.16 -11.59 -1.41
C MET A 66 -3.99 -12.15 -2.22
N PRO A 67 -4.13 -13.27 -2.92
CA PRO A 67 -3.18 -13.63 -3.96
C PRO A 67 -3.06 -12.54 -5.01
N GLU A 68 -1.82 -12.24 -5.44
CA GLU A 68 -1.57 -11.19 -6.42
C GLU A 68 -2.36 -11.41 -7.70
N THR A 69 -2.80 -10.34 -8.34
CA THR A 69 -3.54 -10.30 -9.60
C THR A 69 -4.92 -10.98 -9.50
N ILE A 70 -4.98 -12.31 -9.38
CA ILE A 70 -6.26 -13.05 -9.36
C ILE A 70 -7.10 -12.72 -8.13
N GLY A 71 -6.46 -12.51 -7.00
CA GLY A 71 -7.14 -12.12 -5.76
C GLY A 71 -7.70 -10.71 -5.81
N SER A 72 -6.92 -9.75 -6.31
CA SER A 72 -7.39 -8.37 -6.49
C SER A 72 -8.51 -8.30 -7.53
N ILE A 73 -8.46 -9.06 -8.62
CA ILE A 73 -9.55 -9.18 -9.59
C ILE A 73 -10.82 -9.74 -8.92
N ALA A 74 -10.69 -10.84 -8.17
CA ALA A 74 -11.82 -11.44 -7.46
C ALA A 74 -12.41 -10.49 -6.40
N TYR A 75 -11.57 -9.75 -5.68
CA TYR A 75 -12.01 -8.75 -4.73
C TYR A 75 -12.75 -7.60 -5.41
N LEU A 76 -12.19 -7.06 -6.49
CA LEU A 76 -12.78 -5.99 -7.28
C LEU A 76 -14.10 -6.42 -7.93
N SER A 77 -14.23 -7.66 -8.43
CA SER A 77 -15.48 -8.16 -9.01
C SER A 77 -16.66 -8.03 -8.03
N LYS A 78 -16.40 -8.19 -6.74
CA LYS A 78 -17.40 -8.09 -5.67
C LYS A 78 -17.58 -6.66 -5.14
N TYR A 79 -16.50 -5.89 -5.01
CA TYR A 79 -16.51 -4.66 -4.22
C TYR A 79 -16.23 -3.38 -5.03
N HIS A 80 -15.94 -3.43 -6.34
CA HIS A 80 -15.49 -2.26 -7.11
C HIS A 80 -16.42 -1.05 -7.01
N LYS A 81 -17.75 -1.24 -7.10
CA LYS A 81 -18.72 -0.13 -7.00
C LYS A 81 -18.63 0.57 -5.64
N TYR A 82 -18.51 -0.22 -4.57
CA TYR A 82 -18.37 0.31 -3.22
C TYR A 82 -17.05 1.04 -3.04
N LEU A 83 -15.95 0.42 -3.48
CA LEU A 83 -14.60 0.98 -3.36
C LEU A 83 -14.46 2.28 -4.15
N LYS A 84 -14.95 2.31 -5.38
CA LYS A 84 -14.93 3.51 -6.23
C LYS A 84 -15.65 4.70 -5.61
N LYS A 85 -16.73 4.45 -4.87
CA LYS A 85 -17.50 5.50 -4.16
C LYS A 85 -16.80 5.98 -2.89
N ASN A 86 -16.13 5.09 -2.16
CA ASN A 86 -15.71 5.35 -0.80
C ASN A 86 -14.19 5.49 -0.61
N VAL A 87 -13.36 4.86 -1.46
CA VAL A 87 -11.89 4.97 -1.32
C VAL A 87 -11.43 6.38 -1.64
N PHE A 88 -10.81 7.01 -0.66
CA PHE A 88 -10.24 8.36 -0.74
C PHE A 88 -8.76 8.31 -1.13
N ALA A 89 -8.02 7.37 -0.56
CA ALA A 89 -6.63 7.09 -0.89
C ALA A 89 -6.36 5.58 -0.73
N ALA A 90 -5.46 5.03 -1.53
CA ALA A 90 -5.08 3.63 -1.45
C ALA A 90 -3.58 3.45 -1.60
N PHE A 91 -3.05 2.43 -0.93
CA PHE A 91 -1.62 2.09 -0.94
C PHE A 91 -1.44 0.59 -1.10
N ASN A 92 -0.72 0.20 -2.14
CA ASN A 92 -0.22 -1.17 -2.30
C ASN A 92 1.16 -1.25 -1.63
N LEU A 93 1.36 -2.25 -0.78
CA LEU A 93 2.59 -2.45 0.00
C LEU A 93 3.29 -3.72 -0.50
N SER A 94 4.44 -3.55 -1.15
CA SER A 94 5.21 -4.64 -1.74
C SER A 94 6.71 -4.37 -1.62
N CYS A 95 7.52 -5.39 -1.35
CA CYS A 95 8.98 -5.26 -1.26
C CYS A 95 9.42 -4.14 -0.29
N VAL A 96 8.89 -4.12 0.93
CA VAL A 96 9.06 -3.02 1.88
C VAL A 96 10.08 -3.27 2.99
N GLY A 97 10.82 -4.37 2.93
CA GLY A 97 11.69 -4.84 4.03
C GLY A 97 13.20 -4.65 3.82
N ASP A 98 13.66 -4.32 2.60
CA ASP A 98 15.08 -4.09 2.33
C ASP A 98 15.55 -2.68 2.71
N GLY A 99 16.87 -2.46 2.71
CA GLY A 99 17.49 -1.19 3.10
C GLY A 99 18.06 -0.35 1.95
N LYS A 100 17.84 -0.74 0.69
CA LYS A 100 18.58 -0.17 -0.43
C LYS A 100 18.03 1.19 -0.86
N ASN A 101 16.71 1.36 -0.92
CA ASN A 101 16.07 2.56 -1.45
C ASN A 101 14.71 2.84 -0.78
N TYR A 102 14.05 3.93 -1.20
CA TYR A 102 12.64 4.22 -0.95
C TYR A 102 11.99 4.55 -2.29
N SER A 103 10.99 3.79 -2.67
CA SER A 103 10.41 3.90 -4.00
C SER A 103 8.89 3.98 -3.94
N MET A 104 8.31 4.66 -4.91
CA MET A 104 6.89 4.61 -5.18
C MET A 104 6.61 4.42 -6.67
N ILE A 105 5.46 3.82 -6.95
CA ILE A 105 4.87 3.85 -8.28
C ILE A 105 3.59 4.69 -8.15
N GLU A 106 3.50 5.72 -8.98
CA GLU A 106 2.35 6.61 -9.01
C GLU A 106 1.08 5.88 -9.44
N SER A 107 -0.06 6.37 -8.98
CA SER A 107 -1.36 5.95 -9.51
C SER A 107 -1.46 6.27 -11.01
N ARG A 108 -2.46 5.72 -11.69
CA ARG A 108 -2.67 5.98 -13.12
C ARG A 108 -2.82 7.47 -13.47
N SER A 109 -3.39 8.26 -12.59
CA SER A 109 -3.54 9.70 -12.77
C SER A 109 -2.32 10.52 -12.30
N ALA A 110 -1.38 9.90 -11.58
CA ALA A 110 -0.14 10.51 -11.04
C ALA A 110 -0.35 11.79 -10.19
N ASN A 111 -1.57 12.06 -9.74
CA ASN A 111 -1.93 13.29 -9.01
C ASN A 111 -2.98 13.07 -7.92
N THR A 112 -3.16 11.82 -7.49
CA THR A 112 -4.11 11.49 -6.42
C THR A 112 -3.59 11.94 -5.06
N ILE A 113 -4.47 11.94 -4.06
CA ILE A 113 -4.06 12.23 -2.69
C ILE A 113 -3.08 11.18 -2.15
N ALA A 114 -3.20 9.91 -2.60
CA ALA A 114 -2.25 8.86 -2.26
C ALA A 114 -0.86 9.17 -2.83
N ASP A 115 -0.77 9.60 -4.10
CA ASP A 115 0.50 10.00 -4.72
C ASP A 115 1.16 11.13 -3.93
N LYS A 116 0.41 12.16 -3.62
CA LYS A 116 0.91 13.34 -2.88
C LYS A 116 1.39 12.95 -1.48
N ALA A 117 0.60 12.18 -0.75
CA ALA A 117 0.92 11.76 0.62
C ALA A 117 2.19 10.91 0.65
N LEU A 118 2.31 9.92 -0.23
CA LEU A 118 3.48 9.04 -0.28
C LEU A 118 4.72 9.81 -0.76
N LYS A 119 4.59 10.61 -1.82
CA LYS A 119 5.67 11.44 -2.36
C LYS A 119 6.28 12.35 -1.29
N CYS A 120 5.44 13.04 -0.50
CA CYS A 120 5.88 13.89 0.60
C CYS A 120 6.73 13.16 1.66
N GLN A 121 6.55 11.85 1.82
CA GLN A 121 7.35 11.06 2.77
C GLN A 121 8.68 10.59 2.17
N ILE A 122 8.67 10.14 0.91
CA ILE A 122 9.85 9.53 0.32
C ILE A 122 10.89 10.56 -0.16
N ILE A 123 10.50 11.74 -0.63
CA ILE A 123 11.43 12.78 -1.06
C ILE A 123 12.32 13.32 0.08
N LYS A 124 11.92 13.10 1.33
CA LYS A 124 12.74 13.41 2.52
C LYS A 124 13.88 12.43 2.76
N LYS A 125 13.96 11.34 2.00
CA LYS A 125 14.96 10.29 2.14
C LYS A 125 16.18 10.58 1.25
N LYS A 126 17.37 10.17 1.68
CA LYS A 126 18.61 10.36 0.92
C LYS A 126 18.61 9.65 -0.44
N LYS A 127 17.96 8.50 -0.51
CA LYS A 127 17.82 7.69 -1.73
C LYS A 127 16.35 7.37 -1.95
N TYR A 128 15.79 7.87 -3.03
CA TYR A 128 14.39 7.57 -3.40
C TYR A 128 14.23 7.53 -4.92
N ASN A 129 13.24 6.78 -5.37
CA ASN A 129 12.82 6.74 -6.77
C ASN A 129 11.30 6.93 -6.87
N ILE A 130 10.87 7.66 -7.88
CA ILE A 130 9.46 7.82 -8.22
C ILE A 130 9.29 7.29 -9.64
N TYR A 131 8.47 6.25 -9.76
CA TYR A 131 8.16 5.61 -11.02
C TYR A 131 6.77 6.01 -11.48
N SER A 132 6.62 6.26 -12.78
CA SER A 132 5.30 6.46 -13.36
C SER A 132 4.49 5.15 -13.32
N PHE A 133 3.18 5.26 -13.47
CA PHE A 133 2.28 4.11 -13.56
C PHE A 133 2.63 3.13 -14.72
N LEU A 134 3.38 3.57 -15.71
CA LEU A 134 3.85 2.69 -16.79
C LEU A 134 4.81 1.60 -16.29
N ASN A 135 5.47 1.83 -15.15
CA ASN A 135 6.34 0.87 -14.49
C ASN A 135 5.62 -0.05 -13.48
N ARG A 136 4.30 -0.07 -13.51
CA ARG A 136 3.47 -0.96 -12.68
C ARG A 136 3.80 -2.42 -12.93
N GLY A 137 3.60 -3.25 -11.93
CA GLY A 137 3.90 -4.69 -12.04
C GLY A 137 3.22 -5.55 -11.00
N SER A 138 2.50 -4.94 -10.05
CA SER A 138 1.78 -5.60 -8.97
C SER A 138 0.28 -5.24 -9.00
N ASP A 139 -0.43 -5.34 -7.89
CA ASP A 139 -1.89 -5.19 -7.78
C ASP A 139 -2.41 -3.78 -8.12
N GLU A 140 -1.56 -2.75 -8.11
CA GLU A 140 -1.95 -1.42 -8.60
C GLU A 140 -2.47 -1.47 -10.05
N ARG A 141 -2.05 -2.47 -10.84
CA ARG A 141 -2.56 -2.69 -12.20
C ARG A 141 -4.07 -2.89 -12.22
N GLN A 142 -4.58 -3.67 -11.27
CA GLN A 142 -6.00 -4.01 -11.18
C GLN A 142 -6.79 -2.88 -10.52
N TYR A 143 -6.29 -2.35 -9.41
CA TYR A 143 -6.96 -1.26 -8.68
C TYR A 143 -7.04 0.04 -9.47
N CYS A 144 -6.01 0.35 -10.26
CA CYS A 144 -5.99 1.54 -11.12
C CYS A 144 -6.41 1.26 -12.57
N SER A 145 -6.94 0.07 -12.89
CA SER A 145 -7.36 -0.26 -14.25
C SER A 145 -8.48 0.67 -14.75
N PRO A 146 -8.57 0.90 -16.08
CA PRO A 146 -9.63 1.71 -16.66
C PRO A 146 -11.03 1.25 -16.22
N GLY A 147 -11.86 2.18 -15.75
CA GLY A 147 -13.20 1.90 -15.23
C GLY A 147 -13.24 1.60 -13.72
N ILE A 148 -12.17 1.11 -13.12
CA ILE A 148 -11.99 0.97 -11.67
C ILE A 148 -11.42 2.27 -11.10
N ASP A 149 -10.25 2.69 -11.57
CA ASP A 149 -9.62 3.99 -11.29
C ASP A 149 -9.52 4.37 -9.81
N LEU A 150 -9.16 3.41 -8.93
CA LEU A 150 -8.90 3.75 -7.54
C LEU A 150 -7.63 4.59 -7.41
N PRO A 151 -7.61 5.56 -6.48
CA PRO A 151 -6.45 6.41 -6.23
C PRO A 151 -5.38 5.65 -5.44
N MET A 152 -4.71 4.67 -6.09
CA MET A 152 -3.74 3.78 -5.46
C MET A 152 -2.32 4.07 -5.92
N SER A 153 -1.42 4.34 -4.97
CA SER A 153 0.03 4.36 -5.16
C SER A 153 0.66 3.11 -4.57
N THR A 154 1.73 2.60 -5.18
CA THR A 154 2.52 1.51 -4.58
C THR A 154 3.69 2.08 -3.81
N PHE A 155 3.86 1.64 -2.56
CA PHE A 155 5.06 1.86 -1.77
C PHE A 155 5.92 0.60 -1.77
N CYS A 156 7.20 0.77 -2.10
CA CYS A 156 8.23 -0.25 -1.98
C CYS A 156 9.55 0.36 -1.52
N ARG A 157 10.46 -0.45 -1.01
CA ARG A 157 11.86 -0.06 -0.79
C ARG A 157 12.59 -0.19 -2.13
N SER A 158 13.09 -1.34 -2.49
CA SER A 158 13.51 -1.60 -3.86
C SER A 158 12.29 -1.99 -4.70
N LYS A 159 12.16 -1.39 -5.87
CA LYS A 159 11.06 -1.74 -6.76
C LYS A 159 11.23 -3.20 -7.22
N PHE A 160 10.13 -3.94 -7.21
CA PHE A 160 10.09 -5.30 -7.75
C PHE A 160 10.61 -5.32 -9.20
N GLY A 161 11.31 -6.39 -9.56
CA GLY A 161 11.97 -6.54 -10.87
C GLY A 161 13.29 -5.80 -11.02
N GLU A 162 13.71 -4.94 -10.07
CA GLU A 162 14.92 -4.11 -10.21
C GLU A 162 16.04 -4.44 -9.21
N PHE A 163 15.81 -5.29 -8.22
CA PHE A 163 16.87 -5.72 -7.30
C PHE A 163 17.29 -7.17 -7.58
N ARG A 164 18.60 -7.41 -7.41
CA ARG A 164 19.25 -8.69 -7.76
C ARG A 164 18.58 -9.92 -7.14
N GLU A 165 18.08 -9.77 -5.93
CA GLU A 165 17.51 -10.86 -5.14
C GLU A 165 16.06 -11.19 -5.56
N TYR A 166 15.42 -10.32 -6.37
CA TYR A 166 14.04 -10.48 -6.78
C TYR A 166 13.78 -11.81 -7.49
N HIS A 167 12.79 -12.57 -7.04
CA HIS A 167 12.40 -13.88 -7.56
C HIS A 167 13.53 -14.91 -7.58
N THR A 168 14.46 -14.83 -6.64
CA THR A 168 15.54 -15.80 -6.45
C THR A 168 15.59 -16.28 -4.99
N SER A 169 16.33 -17.37 -4.72
CA SER A 169 16.61 -17.86 -3.36
C SER A 169 17.40 -16.87 -2.48
N LEU A 170 17.91 -15.79 -3.07
CA LEU A 170 18.56 -14.70 -2.35
C LEU A 170 17.56 -13.76 -1.67
N ASP A 171 16.28 -13.79 -2.05
CA ASP A 171 15.21 -13.06 -1.36
C ASP A 171 14.83 -13.79 -0.08
N ASN A 172 15.65 -13.65 0.94
CA ASN A 172 15.55 -14.32 2.22
C ASN A 172 15.71 -13.33 3.39
N LEU A 173 15.72 -13.83 4.62
CA LEU A 173 15.79 -13.01 5.83
C LEU A 173 17.11 -12.23 6.02
N LYS A 174 18.12 -12.44 5.18
CA LYS A 174 19.32 -11.59 5.17
C LYS A 174 19.06 -10.24 4.48
N LEU A 175 18.12 -10.22 3.54
CA LEU A 175 17.71 -9.01 2.84
C LEU A 175 16.76 -8.14 3.67
N VAL A 176 15.86 -8.78 4.41
CA VAL A 176 14.82 -8.12 5.23
C VAL A 176 15.28 -8.04 6.68
N ASN A 177 15.17 -6.87 7.30
CA ASN A 177 15.47 -6.72 8.71
C ASN A 177 14.47 -5.78 9.43
N GLU A 178 14.46 -5.88 10.75
CA GLU A 178 13.53 -5.17 11.61
C GLU A 178 13.65 -3.63 11.46
N LYS A 179 14.88 -3.10 11.38
CA LYS A 179 15.11 -1.66 11.21
C LYS A 179 14.44 -1.12 9.94
N ASN A 180 14.63 -1.82 8.82
CA ASN A 180 14.08 -1.41 7.53
C ASN A 180 12.55 -1.48 7.53
N LEU A 181 11.96 -2.53 8.14
CA LEU A 181 10.51 -2.64 8.33
C LEU A 181 9.95 -1.53 9.23
N LYS A 182 10.65 -1.18 10.32
CA LYS A 182 10.29 -0.03 11.18
C LYS A 182 10.35 1.29 10.41
N ASP A 183 11.35 1.49 9.58
CA ASP A 183 11.47 2.69 8.73
C ASP A 183 10.31 2.79 7.73
N SER A 184 9.92 1.67 7.13
CA SER A 184 8.75 1.59 6.25
C SER A 184 7.44 1.84 7.01
N LEU A 185 7.31 1.28 8.21
CA LEU A 185 6.16 1.53 9.08
C LEU A 185 6.05 3.02 9.46
N ASN A 186 7.15 3.70 9.73
CA ASN A 186 7.15 5.12 10.06
C ASN A 186 6.66 6.00 8.90
N ILE A 187 6.96 5.63 7.65
CA ILE A 187 6.40 6.31 6.47
C ILE A 187 4.87 6.20 6.49
N ILE A 188 4.34 5.01 6.67
CA ILE A 188 2.89 4.78 6.69
C ILE A 188 2.22 5.43 7.91
N LYS A 189 2.86 5.39 9.09
CA LYS A 189 2.38 6.11 10.28
C LYS A 189 2.25 7.61 10.03
N ASN A 190 3.25 8.24 9.40
CA ASN A 190 3.21 9.66 9.09
C ASN A 190 2.08 10.00 8.11
N ILE A 191 1.82 9.14 7.12
CA ILE A 191 0.69 9.28 6.20
C ILE A 191 -0.64 9.20 6.96
N ILE A 192 -0.81 8.20 7.82
CA ILE A 192 -2.00 8.02 8.65
C ILE A 192 -2.22 9.24 9.53
N GLN A 193 -1.21 9.70 10.24
CA GLN A 193 -1.28 10.87 11.09
C GLN A 193 -1.70 12.12 10.31
N SER A 194 -1.14 12.34 9.12
CA SER A 194 -1.51 13.49 8.28
C SER A 194 -2.96 13.44 7.82
N PHE A 195 -3.54 12.24 7.63
CA PHE A 195 -4.95 12.09 7.28
C PHE A 195 -5.89 12.23 8.48
N ASP A 196 -5.54 11.63 9.62
CA ASP A 196 -6.45 11.58 10.78
C ASP A 196 -6.33 12.77 11.75
N LEU A 197 -5.18 13.46 11.78
CA LEU A 197 -5.04 14.68 12.59
C LEU A 197 -5.73 15.89 11.98
N GLY A 198 -6.23 15.79 10.75
CA GLY A 198 -7.21 16.69 10.14
C GLY A 198 -6.76 18.15 9.99
N ILE A 199 -5.46 18.44 10.04
CA ILE A 199 -4.96 19.80 9.81
C ILE A 199 -4.78 19.98 8.30
N TYR A 200 -5.78 20.57 7.66
CA TYR A 200 -5.68 21.06 6.29
C TYR A 200 -5.38 22.56 6.34
N PRO A 201 -4.15 22.99 6.06
CA PRO A 201 -3.91 24.42 5.89
C PRO A 201 -4.70 24.92 4.68
N THR A 202 -5.62 25.84 4.92
CA THR A 202 -6.37 26.55 3.87
C THR A 202 -5.83 27.97 3.75
N THR A 203 -5.42 28.36 2.56
CA THR A 203 -5.06 29.76 2.28
C THR A 203 -6.35 30.59 2.23
N LYS A 204 -6.49 31.56 3.13
CA LYS A 204 -7.61 32.52 3.12
C LYS A 204 -7.35 33.72 2.21
N VAL A 205 -6.16 33.86 1.68
CA VAL A 205 -5.76 34.95 0.81
C VAL A 205 -5.67 34.43 -0.62
N LYS A 206 -6.40 35.05 -1.53
CA LYS A 206 -6.22 34.86 -2.97
C LYS A 206 -4.96 35.67 -3.36
N CYS A 207 -3.95 34.98 -3.90
CA CYS A 207 -2.83 35.62 -4.57
C CYS A 207 -3.29 36.11 -5.94
#